data_4c519371264742cd4b00418c69e80494
#
_entry.id   4c519371264742cd4b00418c69e80494
#
_cell.length_a   1.000
_cell.length_b   1.000
_cell.length_c   1.000
_cell.angle_alpha   90.00
_cell.angle_beta   90.00
_cell.angle_gamma   90.00
#
_symmetry.space_group_name_H-M   'P 1'
#
loop_
_entity.id
_entity.type
_entity.pdbx_description
1 polymer ?
#
loop_
_entity_poly.entity_id
_entity_poly.type
_entity_poly.pdbx_seq_one_letter_code
_entity_poly.pdbx_strand_id
1 'polypeptide(L)'
;MTTLIERESEKEINQKRNNHTDEEIEIDLMDILRKIVGIRKAIYKAAGIGLVIGIIIALSIPKQYTVTVTLSPEMGTSKEGGLSGLAASFLGSGVATGDGSDALNASLSADIVSSTPFLLELSTMKVQVTKNEVMTLDTYLDKESSPWWNYVIGFPGVVIGGVKSLFTEEDELTSSDQVSLGTIELSKKELGKIKALKNMILASADKKTSMTSVAVTLQNPKVTAVVADSVVKKLQEYIIDYRTSKSKEDCLYLEKLFKERQQEYYTAQQKYADYLDSHDNIILQSVRAEQERLQNDMNLAYQVYSQVANQLQVARAKVQEEKPVFAIVEPAVVPLTPSGTSMKIYVLAFIFLSVCVVIFWNLFGKDFLNKFKEIRA
;
A
#
# COMPACT_ATOMS: atom_id res chain seq x y z
N MET A 1 77.68 -13.18 39.06
CA MET A 1 76.83 -14.42 39.07
C MET A 1 75.35 -14.07 38.72
N THR A 2 74.91 -12.84 38.93
CA THR A 2 73.56 -12.39 38.68
C THR A 2 73.18 -12.17 37.20
N THR A 3 74.17 -11.88 36.33
CA THR A 3 73.94 -11.60 34.92
C THR A 3 73.79 -12.81 33.99
N LEU A 4 74.07 -14.01 34.49
CA LEU A 4 73.89 -15.28 33.73
C LEU A 4 72.46 -15.80 33.95
N ILE A 5 71.89 -15.62 35.13
CA ILE A 5 70.52 -16.08 35.42
C ILE A 5 69.48 -15.22 34.69
N GLU A 6 69.71 -13.91 34.56
CA GLU A 6 68.83 -13.06 33.76
C GLU A 6 68.82 -13.42 32.25
N ARG A 7 69.96 -13.79 31.67
CA ARG A 7 70.04 -14.20 30.29
C ARG A 7 69.40 -15.55 29.98
N GLU A 8 69.40 -16.48 30.96
CA GLU A 8 68.68 -17.74 30.82
C GLU A 8 67.19 -17.58 30.92
N SER A 9 66.71 -16.77 31.88
CA SER A 9 65.26 -16.45 32.01
C SER A 9 64.72 -15.69 30.82
N GLU A 10 65.49 -14.76 30.18
CA GLU A 10 65.08 -14.07 28.96
C GLU A 10 65.03 -15.05 27.75
N LYS A 11 65.96 -16.04 27.69
CA LYS A 11 65.91 -17.05 26.64
C LYS A 11 64.75 -18.01 26.80
N GLU A 12 64.40 -18.42 28.00
CA GLU A 12 63.21 -19.26 28.26
C GLU A 12 61.88 -18.49 27.99
N ILE A 13 61.84 -17.21 28.34
CA ILE A 13 60.68 -16.36 28.03
C ILE A 13 60.51 -16.12 26.54
N ASN A 14 61.62 -15.87 25.82
CA ASN A 14 61.56 -15.75 24.38
C ASN A 14 61.32 -17.09 23.64
N GLN A 15 61.77 -18.21 24.18
CA GLN A 15 61.48 -19.52 23.63
C GLN A 15 60.02 -19.96 23.90
N LYS A 16 59.41 -19.55 25.05
CA LYS A 16 57.97 -19.69 25.32
C LYS A 16 57.11 -18.74 24.50
N ARG A 17 57.62 -17.55 24.17
CA ARG A 17 56.95 -16.58 23.34
C ARG A 17 56.91 -16.98 21.84
N ASN A 18 57.94 -17.65 21.36
CA ASN A 18 57.99 -18.20 19.99
C ASN A 18 57.24 -19.51 19.79
N ASN A 19 56.78 -20.17 20.85
CA ASN A 19 55.93 -21.36 20.76
C ASN A 19 54.43 -21.05 20.82
N HIS A 20 54.04 -19.81 20.99
CA HIS A 20 52.75 -19.28 20.58
C HIS A 20 52.88 -18.70 19.17
N THR A 21 53.41 -19.46 18.24
CA THR A 21 53.06 -19.29 16.83
C THR A 21 51.55 -19.41 16.76
N ASP A 22 50.91 -18.30 16.47
CA ASP A 22 49.57 -18.26 15.89
C ASP A 22 49.47 -19.48 14.97
N GLU A 23 48.62 -20.44 15.31
CA GLU A 23 48.11 -21.40 14.32
C GLU A 23 47.31 -20.55 13.34
N GLU A 24 48.01 -19.85 12.44
CA GLU A 24 47.43 -19.35 11.22
C GLU A 24 46.80 -20.58 10.59
N ILE A 25 45.48 -20.63 10.61
CA ILE A 25 44.71 -21.65 9.90
C ILE A 25 44.99 -21.37 8.42
N GLU A 26 46.11 -21.84 7.92
CA GLU A 26 46.39 -21.89 6.47
C GLU A 26 45.33 -22.78 5.86
N ILE A 27 44.26 -22.15 5.36
CA ILE A 27 43.23 -22.85 4.59
C ILE A 27 43.87 -23.24 3.27
N ASP A 28 44.45 -24.44 3.23
CA ASP A 28 45.00 -24.98 1.99
C ASP A 28 43.87 -25.31 1.02
N LEU A 29 43.62 -24.37 0.10
CA LEU A 29 42.63 -24.52 -0.95
C LEU A 29 42.85 -25.76 -1.81
N MET A 30 44.13 -26.22 -1.96
CA MET A 30 44.45 -27.45 -2.71
C MET A 30 43.99 -28.69 -1.98
N ASP A 31 44.09 -28.74 -0.67
CA ASP A 31 43.59 -29.85 0.14
C ASP A 31 42.07 -29.91 0.14
N ILE A 32 41.39 -28.77 0.18
CA ILE A 32 39.93 -28.68 0.03
C ILE A 32 39.52 -29.21 -1.35
N LEU A 33 40.17 -28.78 -2.42
CA LEU A 33 39.91 -29.25 -3.77
C LEU A 33 40.13 -30.77 -3.89
N ARG A 34 41.22 -31.29 -3.34
CA ARG A 34 41.54 -32.73 -3.36
C ARG A 34 40.49 -33.53 -2.59
N LYS A 35 40.05 -33.06 -1.42
CA LYS A 35 38.95 -33.66 -0.65
C LYS A 35 37.64 -33.64 -1.44
N ILE A 36 37.29 -32.53 -2.12
CA ILE A 36 36.08 -32.41 -2.95
C ILE A 36 36.10 -33.40 -4.12
N VAL A 37 37.24 -33.54 -4.82
CA VAL A 37 37.40 -34.52 -5.91
C VAL A 37 37.27 -35.96 -5.39
N GLY A 38 37.72 -36.24 -4.18
CA GLY A 38 37.55 -37.56 -3.53
C GLY A 38 36.10 -37.95 -3.26
N ILE A 39 35.22 -36.96 -3.03
CA ILE A 39 33.81 -37.17 -2.70
C ILE A 39 32.88 -37.10 -3.93
N ARG A 40 33.42 -37.08 -5.17
CA ARG A 40 32.64 -36.94 -6.41
C ARG A 40 31.41 -37.86 -6.50
N LYS A 41 31.52 -39.13 -6.02
CA LYS A 41 30.40 -40.08 -6.02
C LYS A 41 29.26 -39.64 -5.07
N ALA A 42 29.61 -39.03 -3.92
CA ALA A 42 28.62 -38.50 -2.99
C ALA A 42 27.96 -37.22 -3.56
N ILE A 43 28.74 -36.38 -4.26
CA ILE A 43 28.25 -35.18 -4.93
C ILE A 43 27.23 -35.54 -6.02
N TYR A 44 27.50 -36.56 -6.87
CA TYR A 44 26.53 -36.99 -7.90
C TYR A 44 25.25 -37.56 -7.29
N LYS A 45 25.35 -38.32 -6.20
CA LYS A 45 24.16 -38.82 -5.48
C LYS A 45 23.34 -37.64 -4.88
N ALA A 46 24.02 -36.67 -4.27
CA ALA A 46 23.38 -35.48 -3.73
C ALA A 46 22.71 -34.65 -4.81
N ALA A 47 23.39 -34.43 -5.94
CA ALA A 47 22.82 -33.72 -7.09
C ALA A 47 21.55 -34.42 -7.62
N GLY A 48 21.56 -35.78 -7.68
CA GLY A 48 20.39 -36.57 -8.05
C GLY A 48 19.22 -36.41 -7.09
N ILE A 49 19.48 -36.45 -5.78
CA ILE A 49 18.46 -36.22 -4.75
C ILE A 49 17.94 -34.78 -4.83
N GLY A 50 18.84 -33.78 -4.95
CA GLY A 50 18.49 -32.37 -5.10
C GLY A 50 17.64 -32.11 -6.34
N LEU A 51 17.91 -32.79 -7.45
CA LEU A 51 17.12 -32.72 -8.67
C LEU A 51 15.69 -33.22 -8.44
N VAL A 52 15.52 -34.39 -7.81
CA VAL A 52 14.18 -34.95 -7.53
C VAL A 52 13.39 -34.05 -6.61
N ILE A 53 13.99 -33.59 -5.51
CA ILE A 53 13.36 -32.65 -4.57
C ILE A 53 13.04 -31.35 -5.25
N GLY A 54 13.97 -30.81 -6.05
CA GLY A 54 13.78 -29.56 -6.80
C GLY A 54 12.61 -29.63 -7.79
N ILE A 55 12.42 -30.75 -8.49
CA ILE A 55 11.28 -30.97 -9.40
C ILE A 55 9.96 -31.01 -8.60
N ILE A 56 9.92 -31.77 -7.50
CA ILE A 56 8.72 -31.89 -6.67
C ILE A 56 8.29 -30.51 -6.15
N ILE A 57 9.23 -29.72 -5.64
CA ILE A 57 8.97 -28.38 -5.12
C ILE A 57 8.56 -27.42 -6.26
N ALA A 58 9.28 -27.46 -7.38
CA ALA A 58 8.98 -26.60 -8.53
C ALA A 58 7.58 -26.85 -9.13
N LEU A 59 7.11 -28.11 -9.12
CA LEU A 59 5.76 -28.49 -9.55
C LEU A 59 4.69 -28.08 -8.53
N SER A 60 5.05 -27.99 -7.26
CA SER A 60 4.14 -27.62 -6.16
C SER A 60 3.84 -26.12 -6.10
N ILE A 61 4.70 -25.27 -6.66
CA ILE A 61 4.50 -23.81 -6.62
C ILE A 61 3.48 -23.42 -7.68
N PRO A 62 2.34 -22.80 -7.28
CA PRO A 62 1.34 -22.35 -8.24
C PRO A 62 1.90 -21.23 -9.15
N LYS A 63 1.51 -21.22 -10.40
CA LYS A 63 1.89 -20.17 -11.34
C LYS A 63 1.26 -18.86 -10.93
N GLN A 64 2.02 -17.77 -11.00
CA GLN A 64 1.56 -16.43 -10.70
C GLN A 64 1.61 -15.57 -11.96
N TYR A 65 0.66 -14.68 -12.09
CA TYR A 65 0.52 -13.76 -13.20
C TYR A 65 0.44 -12.34 -12.66
N THR A 66 1.28 -11.46 -13.17
CA THR A 66 1.32 -10.06 -12.77
C THR A 66 0.79 -9.19 -13.90
N VAL A 67 -0.12 -8.30 -13.58
CA VAL A 67 -0.62 -7.26 -14.47
C VAL A 67 -0.21 -5.92 -13.86
N THR A 68 0.44 -5.09 -14.65
CA THR A 68 0.82 -3.73 -14.28
C THR A 68 -0.03 -2.76 -15.09
N VAL A 69 -0.63 -1.80 -14.40
CA VAL A 69 -1.37 -0.68 -15.00
C VAL A 69 -0.62 0.59 -14.66
N THR A 70 -0.33 1.41 -15.65
CA THR A 70 0.38 2.66 -15.46
C THR A 70 -0.55 3.84 -15.70
N LEU A 71 -0.62 4.72 -14.70
CA LEU A 71 -1.38 5.95 -14.70
C LEU A 71 -0.42 7.14 -14.81
N SER A 72 -0.71 8.06 -15.71
CA SER A 72 -0.10 9.38 -15.73
C SER A 72 -1.10 10.38 -15.18
N PRO A 73 -0.73 11.20 -14.18
CA PRO A 73 -1.53 12.37 -13.89
C PRO A 73 -1.52 13.24 -15.14
N GLU A 74 -2.70 13.62 -15.65
CA GLU A 74 -2.74 14.73 -16.60
C GLU A 74 -2.26 15.95 -15.83
N MET A 75 -1.10 16.46 -16.20
CA MET A 75 -0.69 17.79 -15.82
C MET A 75 -1.76 18.73 -16.38
N GLY A 76 -2.75 19.05 -15.54
CA GLY A 76 -3.62 20.15 -15.84
C GLY A 76 -2.69 21.31 -16.12
N THR A 77 -2.52 21.65 -17.40
CA THR A 77 -1.93 22.94 -17.74
C THR A 77 -2.75 23.92 -16.93
N SER A 78 -2.16 24.42 -15.87
CA SER A 78 -2.64 25.62 -15.21
C SER A 78 -2.64 26.70 -16.31
N LYS A 79 -3.72 26.67 -17.13
CA LYS A 79 -3.99 27.78 -18.01
C LYS A 79 -4.15 28.96 -17.06
N GLU A 80 -3.16 29.83 -17.04
CA GLU A 80 -3.18 31.12 -16.36
C GLU A 80 -4.40 32.00 -16.76
N GLY A 81 -5.37 31.45 -17.43
CA GLY A 81 -6.61 32.05 -17.88
C GLY A 81 -7.88 31.30 -17.51
N GLY A 82 -7.83 30.26 -16.66
CA GLY A 82 -9.03 29.56 -16.19
C GLY A 82 -9.84 30.39 -15.18
N LEU A 83 -11.05 29.90 -14.82
CA LEU A 83 -11.93 30.51 -13.84
C LEU A 83 -11.25 30.82 -12.49
N SER A 84 -10.22 30.02 -12.11
CA SER A 84 -9.39 30.26 -10.93
C SER A 84 -8.57 31.55 -11.02
N GLY A 85 -8.07 31.92 -12.21
CA GLY A 85 -7.42 33.22 -12.44
C GLY A 85 -8.39 34.39 -12.29
N LEU A 86 -9.61 34.23 -12.76
CA LEU A 86 -10.67 35.21 -12.57
C LEU A 86 -11.12 35.32 -11.10
N ALA A 87 -11.24 34.16 -10.41
CA ALA A 87 -11.60 34.15 -8.99
C ALA A 87 -10.49 34.75 -8.11
N ALA A 88 -9.21 34.50 -8.42
CA ALA A 88 -8.07 35.09 -7.72
C ALA A 88 -8.01 36.62 -7.92
N SER A 89 -8.33 37.13 -9.11
CA SER A 89 -8.41 38.57 -9.38
C SER A 89 -9.55 39.28 -8.64
N PHE A 90 -10.65 38.56 -8.39
CA PHE A 90 -11.78 39.06 -7.61
C PHE A 90 -11.58 39.01 -6.09
N LEU A 91 -10.83 38.03 -5.59
CA LEU A 91 -10.62 37.82 -4.15
C LEU A 91 -9.29 38.41 -3.62
N GLY A 92 -8.48 39.01 -4.47
CA GLY A 92 -7.26 39.75 -4.07
C GLY A 92 -6.17 38.91 -3.40
N SER A 93 -6.26 37.60 -3.41
CA SER A 93 -5.27 36.72 -2.82
C SER A 93 -4.54 35.93 -3.91
N GLY A 94 -3.34 36.40 -4.27
CA GLY A 94 -2.41 35.65 -5.11
C GLY A 94 -1.89 34.41 -4.36
N VAL A 95 -2.68 33.34 -4.30
CA VAL A 95 -2.20 32.03 -3.88
C VAL A 95 -1.66 31.35 -5.12
N ALA A 96 -0.35 31.39 -5.28
CA ALA A 96 0.38 30.55 -6.22
C ALA A 96 0.15 29.08 -5.80
N THR A 97 -0.79 28.39 -6.44
CA THR A 97 -0.92 26.93 -6.35
C THR A 97 0.17 26.34 -7.23
N GLY A 98 1.42 26.24 -6.65
CA GLY A 98 2.56 25.66 -7.35
C GLY A 98 2.47 24.15 -7.40
N ASP A 99 2.92 23.63 -8.48
CA ASP A 99 3.64 22.37 -8.87
C ASP A 99 3.76 21.17 -7.89
N GLY A 100 3.34 21.30 -6.63
CA GLY A 100 3.41 20.25 -5.62
C GLY A 100 2.22 19.26 -5.60
N SER A 101 1.10 19.59 -6.27
CA SER A 101 -0.13 18.81 -6.16
C SER A 101 -0.04 17.45 -6.88
N ASP A 102 0.70 17.36 -7.98
CA ASP A 102 0.79 16.13 -8.77
C ASP A 102 1.74 15.10 -8.17
N ALA A 103 2.88 15.57 -7.60
CA ALA A 103 3.78 14.70 -6.86
C ALA A 103 3.13 14.13 -5.58
N LEU A 104 2.26 14.91 -4.94
CA LEU A 104 1.49 14.46 -3.78
C LEU A 104 0.50 13.34 -4.15
N ASN A 105 -0.13 13.44 -5.32
CA ASN A 105 -1.06 12.41 -5.81
C ASN A 105 -0.36 11.07 -6.05
N ALA A 106 0.83 11.11 -6.63
CA ALA A 106 1.60 9.91 -6.90
C ALA A 106 2.05 9.22 -5.60
N SER A 107 2.50 9.97 -4.58
CA SER A 107 2.90 9.40 -3.29
C SER A 107 1.70 8.84 -2.50
N LEU A 108 0.58 9.55 -2.50
CA LEU A 108 -0.65 9.10 -1.84
C LEU A 108 -1.22 7.82 -2.43
N SER A 109 -1.00 7.56 -3.72
CA SER A 109 -1.50 6.35 -4.40
C SER A 109 -1.00 5.07 -3.74
N ALA A 110 0.28 5.01 -3.36
CA ALA A 110 0.86 3.84 -2.70
C ALA A 110 0.28 3.63 -1.29
N ASP A 111 0.08 4.72 -0.55
CA ASP A 111 -0.48 4.69 0.81
C ASP A 111 -1.96 4.29 0.79
N ILE A 112 -2.75 4.82 -0.15
CA ILE A 112 -4.16 4.48 -0.32
C ILE A 112 -4.32 3.01 -0.65
N VAL A 113 -3.60 2.49 -1.65
CA VAL A 113 -3.69 1.08 -2.08
C VAL A 113 -3.29 0.12 -0.97
N SER A 114 -2.37 0.52 -0.08
CA SER A 114 -1.94 -0.27 1.07
C SER A 114 -2.81 -0.10 2.32
N SER A 115 -3.79 0.80 2.30
CA SER A 115 -4.65 1.08 3.45
C SER A 115 -5.67 -0.02 3.70
N THR A 116 -5.97 -0.28 4.97
CA THR A 116 -6.95 -1.29 5.38
C THR A 116 -8.36 -1.05 4.82
N PRO A 117 -8.91 0.18 4.87
CA PRO A 117 -10.24 0.46 4.32
C PRO A 117 -10.33 0.15 2.82
N PHE A 118 -9.31 0.55 2.05
CA PHE A 118 -9.25 0.29 0.62
C PHE A 118 -9.24 -1.20 0.30
N LEU A 119 -8.41 -1.98 1.01
CA LEU A 119 -8.29 -3.42 0.80
C LEU A 119 -9.54 -4.18 1.24
N LEU A 120 -10.24 -3.73 2.29
CA LEU A 120 -11.53 -4.27 2.72
C LEU A 120 -12.60 -4.07 1.63
N GLU A 121 -12.72 -2.87 1.12
CA GLU A 121 -13.69 -2.57 0.08
C GLU A 121 -13.38 -3.35 -1.21
N LEU A 122 -12.09 -3.49 -1.54
CA LEU A 122 -11.66 -4.29 -2.67
C LEU A 122 -11.99 -5.79 -2.48
N SER A 123 -11.89 -6.33 -1.26
CA SER A 123 -12.16 -7.74 -0.97
C SER A 123 -13.61 -8.14 -1.25
N THR A 124 -14.55 -7.20 -1.14
CA THR A 124 -15.97 -7.42 -1.40
C THR A 124 -16.35 -7.36 -2.89
N MET A 125 -15.43 -6.94 -3.76
CA MET A 125 -15.70 -6.83 -5.19
C MET A 125 -15.97 -8.20 -5.83
N LYS A 126 -16.86 -8.22 -6.82
CA LYS A 126 -17.17 -9.42 -7.59
C LYS A 126 -16.16 -9.61 -8.72
N VAL A 127 -15.57 -10.79 -8.79
CA VAL A 127 -14.64 -11.21 -9.86
C VAL A 127 -15.20 -12.39 -10.63
N GLN A 128 -15.02 -12.39 -11.93
CA GLN A 128 -15.43 -13.51 -12.80
C GLN A 128 -14.23 -14.42 -13.03
N VAL A 129 -14.24 -15.59 -12.42
CA VAL A 129 -13.15 -16.57 -12.51
C VAL A 129 -13.26 -17.40 -13.78
N THR A 130 -14.49 -17.83 -14.11
CA THR A 130 -14.80 -18.59 -15.32
C THR A 130 -16.06 -18.00 -15.97
N LYS A 131 -16.36 -18.37 -17.24
CA LYS A 131 -17.54 -17.84 -17.95
C LYS A 131 -18.85 -17.89 -17.15
N ASN A 132 -19.00 -18.86 -16.25
CA ASN A 132 -20.23 -19.08 -15.46
C ASN A 132 -20.04 -18.95 -13.95
N GLU A 133 -18.83 -18.59 -13.47
CA GLU A 133 -18.54 -18.51 -12.05
C GLU A 133 -18.12 -17.09 -11.67
N VAL A 134 -19.01 -16.44 -10.91
CA VAL A 134 -18.77 -15.10 -10.35
C VAL A 134 -18.74 -15.28 -8.83
N MET A 135 -17.68 -14.80 -8.18
CA MET A 135 -17.53 -14.83 -6.73
C MET A 135 -16.91 -13.53 -6.23
N THR A 136 -16.91 -13.31 -4.94
CA THR A 136 -16.17 -12.18 -4.34
C THR A 136 -14.67 -12.46 -4.36
N LEU A 137 -13.86 -11.40 -4.41
CA LEU A 137 -12.40 -11.53 -4.34
C LEU A 137 -11.97 -12.24 -3.05
N ASP A 138 -12.67 -11.99 -1.95
CA ASP A 138 -12.46 -12.68 -0.67
C ASP A 138 -12.63 -14.20 -0.80
N THR A 139 -13.71 -14.65 -1.43
CA THR A 139 -13.96 -16.09 -1.68
C THR A 139 -12.96 -16.68 -2.66
N TYR A 140 -12.53 -15.90 -3.65
CA TYR A 140 -11.50 -16.31 -4.60
C TYR A 140 -10.16 -16.58 -3.89
N LEU A 141 -9.75 -15.70 -2.96
CA LEU A 141 -8.53 -15.87 -2.19
C LEU A 141 -8.57 -17.11 -1.27
N ASP A 142 -9.72 -17.45 -0.72
CA ASP A 142 -9.88 -18.69 0.06
C ASP A 142 -9.72 -19.96 -0.82
N LYS A 143 -10.03 -19.87 -2.13
CA LYS A 143 -9.89 -20.97 -3.09
C LYS A 143 -8.50 -21.02 -3.76
N GLU A 144 -7.69 -19.96 -3.62
CA GLU A 144 -6.35 -19.94 -4.20
C GLU A 144 -5.48 -21.03 -3.58
N SER A 145 -4.81 -21.80 -4.43
CA SER A 145 -4.00 -22.94 -3.97
C SER A 145 -2.73 -22.46 -3.25
N SER A 146 -2.54 -22.97 -2.03
CA SER A 146 -1.26 -22.83 -1.33
C SER A 146 -0.35 -24.03 -1.65
N PRO A 147 0.96 -23.85 -1.76
CA PRO A 147 1.88 -24.98 -1.89
C PRO A 147 1.72 -25.95 -0.71
N TRP A 148 1.62 -27.26 -0.98
CA TRP A 148 1.41 -28.28 0.05
C TRP A 148 2.50 -28.30 1.13
N TRP A 149 3.69 -27.88 0.79
CA TRP A 149 4.81 -27.79 1.76
C TRP A 149 4.63 -26.69 2.80
N ASN A 150 3.75 -25.69 2.57
CA ASN A 150 3.35 -24.75 3.61
C ASN A 150 2.66 -25.47 4.78
N TYR A 151 1.89 -26.52 4.48
CA TYR A 151 1.28 -27.38 5.50
C TYR A 151 2.34 -28.20 6.23
N VAL A 152 3.38 -28.67 5.53
CA VAL A 152 4.48 -29.46 6.14
C VAL A 152 5.38 -28.57 7.00
N ILE A 153 5.72 -27.35 6.54
CA ILE A 153 6.52 -26.40 7.33
C ILE A 153 5.70 -25.84 8.51
N GLY A 154 4.40 -25.64 8.33
CA GLY A 154 3.49 -25.24 9.39
C GLY A 154 3.18 -26.34 10.41
N PHE A 155 3.44 -27.63 10.06
CA PHE A 155 3.10 -28.76 10.91
C PHE A 155 3.73 -28.71 12.32
N PRO A 156 5.03 -28.36 12.51
CA PRO A 156 5.57 -28.16 13.84
C PRO A 156 4.87 -27.03 14.61
N GLY A 157 4.48 -25.96 13.91
CA GLY A 157 3.69 -24.85 14.47
C GLY A 157 2.26 -25.25 14.82
N VAL A 158 1.64 -26.09 14.00
CA VAL A 158 0.29 -26.63 14.26
C VAL A 158 0.32 -27.60 15.44
N VAL A 159 1.35 -28.44 15.58
CA VAL A 159 1.49 -29.35 16.73
C VAL A 159 1.73 -28.54 18.01
N ILE A 160 2.61 -27.53 17.98
CA ILE A 160 2.88 -26.67 19.14
C ILE A 160 1.68 -25.75 19.40
N GLY A 161 1.04 -25.23 18.36
CA GLY A 161 -0.16 -24.39 18.43
C GLY A 161 -1.40 -25.19 18.83
N GLY A 162 -1.56 -26.43 18.34
CA GLY A 162 -2.67 -27.31 18.68
C GLY A 162 -2.64 -27.75 20.15
N VAL A 163 -1.45 -27.97 20.72
CA VAL A 163 -1.33 -28.18 22.18
C VAL A 163 -1.66 -26.90 22.95
N LYS A 164 -1.32 -25.73 22.42
CA LYS A 164 -1.66 -24.44 23.03
C LYS A 164 -3.16 -24.11 22.91
N SER A 165 -3.82 -24.50 21.81
CA SER A 165 -5.27 -24.27 21.62
C SER A 165 -6.15 -25.18 22.50
N LEU A 166 -5.63 -26.31 22.97
CA LEU A 166 -6.31 -27.16 23.95
C LEU A 166 -6.26 -26.58 25.37
N PHE A 167 -5.38 -25.58 25.61
CA PHE A 167 -5.22 -24.91 26.92
C PHE A 167 -5.57 -23.42 26.89
N THR A 168 -5.92 -22.89 25.73
CA THR A 168 -6.37 -21.50 25.59
C THR A 168 -7.76 -21.58 24.98
N GLU A 169 -8.78 -21.26 25.78
CA GLU A 169 -10.10 -20.93 25.26
C GLU A 169 -9.89 -19.90 24.17
N GLU A 170 -10.38 -20.20 22.96
CA GLU A 170 -10.52 -19.19 21.92
C GLU A 170 -11.41 -18.12 22.51
N ASP A 171 -10.81 -16.99 22.90
CA ASP A 171 -11.54 -15.75 22.95
C ASP A 171 -12.09 -15.51 21.53
N GLU A 172 -13.22 -16.14 21.22
CA GLU A 172 -14.19 -15.52 20.33
C GLU A 172 -14.48 -14.16 20.98
N LEU A 173 -13.78 -13.15 20.48
CA LEU A 173 -14.26 -11.79 20.61
C LEU A 173 -15.61 -11.77 19.89
N THR A 174 -16.63 -12.20 20.65
CA THR A 174 -18.03 -11.98 20.36
C THR A 174 -18.13 -10.54 19.91
N SER A 175 -18.52 -10.37 18.68
CA SER A 175 -19.00 -9.11 18.11
C SER A 175 -20.04 -8.52 19.07
N SER A 176 -19.56 -7.80 20.07
CA SER A 176 -20.41 -6.91 20.82
C SER A 176 -20.74 -5.76 19.88
N ASP A 177 -22.01 -5.61 19.55
CA ASP A 177 -22.64 -4.48 18.86
C ASP A 177 -22.39 -3.14 19.62
N GLN A 178 -21.13 -2.80 19.82
CA GLN A 178 -20.72 -1.45 20.16
C GLN A 178 -20.06 -0.86 18.94
N VAL A 179 -20.85 -0.12 18.19
CA VAL A 179 -20.40 0.80 17.14
C VAL A 179 -19.42 1.78 17.80
N SER A 180 -18.15 1.39 17.87
CA SER A 180 -17.09 2.32 18.21
C SER A 180 -16.87 3.22 16.99
N LEU A 181 -17.32 4.46 17.11
CA LEU A 181 -17.18 5.47 16.06
C LEU A 181 -15.72 5.51 15.57
N GLY A 182 -15.50 5.00 14.36
CA GLY A 182 -14.23 5.17 13.65
C GLY A 182 -13.18 4.07 13.80
N THR A 183 -13.41 3.02 14.60
CA THR A 183 -12.47 1.90 14.74
C THR A 183 -12.95 0.70 13.92
N ILE A 184 -12.08 0.18 13.04
CA ILE A 184 -12.36 -1.02 12.25
C ILE A 184 -11.86 -2.23 13.05
N GLU A 185 -12.79 -3.07 13.54
CA GLU A 185 -12.47 -4.33 14.20
C GLU A 185 -12.36 -5.44 13.16
N LEU A 186 -11.23 -6.10 13.08
CA LEU A 186 -10.95 -7.17 12.13
C LEU A 186 -10.73 -8.48 12.87
N SER A 187 -11.34 -9.53 12.37
CA SER A 187 -11.04 -10.89 12.82
C SER A 187 -9.61 -11.29 12.40
N LYS A 188 -9.01 -12.28 13.08
CA LYS A 188 -7.67 -12.81 12.72
C LYS A 188 -7.63 -13.32 11.26
N LYS A 189 -8.73 -13.88 10.77
CA LYS A 189 -8.87 -14.36 9.38
C LYS A 189 -8.86 -13.22 8.38
N GLU A 190 -9.65 -12.17 8.63
CA GLU A 190 -9.69 -10.98 7.79
C GLU A 190 -8.35 -10.25 7.76
N LEU A 191 -7.69 -10.11 8.92
CA LEU A 191 -6.35 -9.52 8.98
C LEU A 191 -5.34 -10.31 8.14
N GLY A 192 -5.43 -11.65 8.15
CA GLY A 192 -4.60 -12.52 7.30
C GLY A 192 -4.83 -12.26 5.81
N LYS A 193 -6.10 -12.13 5.39
CA LYS A 193 -6.47 -11.84 4.00
C LYS A 193 -6.01 -10.45 3.55
N ILE A 194 -6.19 -9.44 4.40
CA ILE A 194 -5.71 -8.08 4.11
C ILE A 194 -4.19 -8.06 3.94
N LYS A 195 -3.44 -8.76 4.78
CA LYS A 195 -1.98 -8.90 4.61
C LYS A 195 -1.62 -9.59 3.30
N ALA A 196 -2.37 -10.63 2.92
CA ALA A 196 -2.17 -11.32 1.63
C ALA A 196 -2.44 -10.37 0.46
N LEU A 197 -3.57 -9.64 0.47
CA LEU A 197 -3.91 -8.63 -0.54
C LEU A 197 -2.83 -7.54 -0.64
N LYS A 198 -2.35 -7.05 0.49
CA LYS A 198 -1.28 -6.04 0.53
C LYS A 198 0.02 -6.50 -0.14
N ASN A 199 0.32 -7.79 -0.08
CA ASN A 199 1.49 -8.38 -0.77
C ASN A 199 1.22 -8.65 -2.26
N MET A 200 -0.04 -8.86 -2.64
CA MET A 200 -0.46 -9.15 -4.02
C MET A 200 -0.69 -7.89 -4.85
N ILE A 201 -0.99 -6.75 -4.19
CA ILE A 201 -1.29 -5.49 -4.84
C ILE A 201 -0.25 -4.46 -4.39
N LEU A 202 0.59 -4.04 -5.34
CA LEU A 202 1.67 -3.09 -5.10
C LEU A 202 1.46 -1.85 -5.95
N ALA A 203 1.41 -0.69 -5.32
CA ALA A 203 1.43 0.58 -6.03
C ALA A 203 2.79 1.26 -5.81
N SER A 204 3.35 1.80 -6.87
CA SER A 204 4.60 2.55 -6.83
C SER A 204 4.47 3.82 -7.66
N ALA A 205 5.07 4.89 -7.17
CA ALA A 205 5.11 6.17 -7.86
C ALA A 205 6.53 6.51 -8.28
N ASP A 206 6.70 6.82 -9.55
CA ASP A 206 7.98 7.34 -10.05
C ASP A 206 8.06 8.85 -9.76
N LYS A 207 9.02 9.23 -8.92
CA LYS A 207 9.22 10.63 -8.52
C LYS A 207 9.65 11.55 -9.66
N LYS A 208 10.18 11.00 -10.75
CA LYS A 208 10.67 11.81 -11.90
C LYS A 208 9.56 12.10 -12.89
N THR A 209 8.71 11.10 -13.15
CA THR A 209 7.64 11.19 -14.15
C THR A 209 6.28 11.43 -13.52
N SER A 210 6.17 11.38 -12.19
CA SER A 210 4.90 11.40 -11.42
C SER A 210 3.91 10.32 -11.84
N MET A 211 4.36 9.32 -12.61
CA MET A 211 3.53 8.19 -13.02
C MET A 211 3.31 7.24 -11.85
N THR A 212 2.11 6.73 -11.73
CA THR A 212 1.76 5.70 -10.74
C THR A 212 1.58 4.37 -11.45
N SER A 213 2.35 3.36 -11.03
CA SER A 213 2.22 1.99 -11.51
C SER A 213 1.58 1.12 -10.43
N VAL A 214 0.49 0.45 -10.78
CA VAL A 214 -0.20 -0.51 -9.92
C VAL A 214 0.01 -1.91 -10.48
N ALA A 215 0.68 -2.76 -9.72
CA ALA A 215 0.94 -4.15 -10.06
C ALA A 215 0.08 -5.07 -9.19
N VAL A 216 -0.65 -5.98 -9.83
CA VAL A 216 -1.48 -6.99 -9.18
C VAL A 216 -0.98 -8.37 -9.59
N THR A 217 -0.76 -9.26 -8.61
CA THR A 217 -0.23 -10.61 -8.83
C THR A 217 -1.16 -11.65 -8.23
N LEU A 218 -1.80 -12.47 -9.09
CA LEU A 218 -2.71 -13.57 -8.71
C LEU A 218 -2.42 -14.83 -9.53
N GLN A 219 -3.09 -15.94 -9.19
CA GLN A 219 -2.89 -17.23 -9.88
C GLN A 219 -3.66 -17.36 -11.21
N ASN A 220 -4.75 -16.61 -11.38
CA ASN A 220 -5.56 -16.65 -12.61
C ASN A 220 -5.34 -15.37 -13.44
N PRO A 221 -4.84 -15.48 -14.70
CA PRO A 221 -4.49 -14.31 -15.51
C PRO A 221 -5.69 -13.40 -15.84
N LYS A 222 -6.89 -13.97 -16.00
CA LYS A 222 -8.09 -13.16 -16.26
C LYS A 222 -8.54 -12.41 -15.01
N VAL A 223 -8.56 -13.09 -13.86
CA VAL A 223 -8.89 -12.44 -12.58
C VAL A 223 -7.89 -11.35 -12.28
N THR A 224 -6.59 -11.59 -12.50
CA THR A 224 -5.54 -10.59 -12.27
C THR A 224 -5.80 -9.31 -13.06
N ALA A 225 -6.16 -9.42 -14.34
CA ALA A 225 -6.45 -8.26 -15.18
C ALA A 225 -7.71 -7.50 -14.71
N VAL A 226 -8.78 -8.21 -14.35
CA VAL A 226 -10.02 -7.59 -13.84
C VAL A 226 -9.78 -6.91 -12.51
N VAL A 227 -9.03 -7.55 -11.61
CA VAL A 227 -8.68 -6.95 -10.29
C VAL A 227 -7.79 -5.73 -10.49
N ALA A 228 -6.79 -5.78 -11.38
CA ALA A 228 -5.93 -4.63 -11.67
C ALA A 228 -6.72 -3.42 -12.19
N ASP A 229 -7.64 -3.63 -13.12
CA ASP A 229 -8.55 -2.58 -13.63
C ASP A 229 -9.43 -2.00 -12.51
N SER A 230 -9.97 -2.87 -11.66
CA SER A 230 -10.83 -2.45 -10.54
C SER A 230 -10.06 -1.70 -9.46
N VAL A 231 -8.83 -2.13 -9.12
CA VAL A 231 -7.95 -1.41 -8.19
C VAL A 231 -7.67 -0.01 -8.69
N VAL A 232 -7.37 0.14 -9.99
CA VAL A 232 -7.11 1.44 -10.60
C VAL A 232 -8.33 2.35 -10.55
N LYS A 233 -9.51 1.84 -10.93
CA LYS A 233 -10.77 2.62 -10.87
C LYS A 233 -11.07 3.07 -9.44
N LYS A 234 -10.92 2.16 -8.49
CA LYS A 234 -11.17 2.47 -7.07
C LYS A 234 -10.15 3.46 -6.51
N LEU A 235 -8.88 3.32 -6.90
CA LEU A 235 -7.83 4.27 -6.52
C LEU A 235 -8.15 5.69 -7.06
N GLN A 236 -8.57 5.79 -8.32
CA GLN A 236 -8.99 7.06 -8.90
C GLN A 236 -10.16 7.68 -8.12
N GLU A 237 -11.17 6.88 -7.77
CA GLU A 237 -12.31 7.32 -6.97
C GLU A 237 -11.88 7.86 -5.59
N TYR A 238 -11.01 7.12 -4.87
CA TYR A 238 -10.49 7.55 -3.57
C TYR A 238 -9.69 8.85 -3.65
N ILE A 239 -8.84 9.01 -4.66
CA ILE A 239 -8.06 10.25 -4.83
C ILE A 239 -8.97 11.43 -5.16
N ILE A 240 -9.98 11.23 -6.02
CA ILE A 240 -10.96 12.27 -6.35
C ILE A 240 -11.71 12.67 -5.09
N ASP A 241 -12.22 11.72 -4.33
CA ASP A 241 -12.98 12.02 -3.11
C ASP A 241 -12.12 12.68 -2.04
N TYR A 242 -10.90 12.22 -1.84
CA TYR A 242 -9.96 12.83 -0.90
C TYR A 242 -9.69 14.31 -1.24
N ARG A 243 -9.41 14.61 -2.51
CA ARG A 243 -9.10 15.97 -2.95
C ARG A 243 -10.32 16.90 -2.96
N THR A 244 -11.46 16.38 -3.36
CA THR A 244 -12.66 17.20 -3.50
C THR A 244 -13.49 17.28 -2.22
N SER A 245 -13.20 16.51 -1.18
CA SER A 245 -14.01 16.44 0.05
C SER A 245 -14.18 17.82 0.70
N LYS A 246 -13.09 18.54 0.93
CA LYS A 246 -13.13 19.87 1.55
C LYS A 246 -13.90 20.87 0.69
N SER A 247 -13.64 20.91 -0.61
CA SER A 247 -14.33 21.81 -1.53
C SER A 247 -15.80 21.48 -1.69
N LYS A 248 -16.18 20.19 -1.57
CA LYS A 248 -17.59 19.77 -1.48
C LYS A 248 -18.25 20.27 -0.20
N GLU A 249 -17.57 20.17 0.96
CA GLU A 249 -18.09 20.68 2.23
C GLU A 249 -18.29 22.21 2.19
N ASP A 250 -17.30 22.95 1.68
CA ASP A 250 -17.39 24.38 1.48
C ASP A 250 -18.57 24.76 0.54
N CYS A 251 -18.76 23.98 -0.53
CA CYS A 251 -19.87 24.17 -1.46
C CYS A 251 -21.23 23.93 -0.78
N LEU A 252 -21.37 22.85 0.01
CA LEU A 252 -22.60 22.56 0.77
C LEU A 252 -22.91 23.64 1.81
N TYR A 253 -21.89 24.15 2.49
CA TYR A 253 -22.05 25.28 3.40
C TYR A 253 -22.58 26.53 2.68
N LEU A 254 -21.97 26.88 1.55
CA LEU A 254 -22.41 28.02 0.74
C LEU A 254 -23.79 27.83 0.13
N GLU A 255 -24.20 26.61 -0.22
CA GLU A 255 -25.56 26.30 -0.67
C GLU A 255 -26.60 26.54 0.44
N LYS A 256 -26.28 26.17 1.67
CA LYS A 256 -27.14 26.46 2.83
C LYS A 256 -27.22 27.96 3.08
N LEU A 257 -26.08 28.63 3.11
CA LEU A 257 -26.01 30.09 3.33
C LEU A 257 -26.74 30.83 2.23
N PHE A 258 -26.63 30.43 0.97
CA PHE A 258 -27.37 31.02 -0.15
C PHE A 258 -28.87 30.95 0.06
N LYS A 259 -29.42 29.80 0.49
CA LYS A 259 -30.85 29.64 0.78
C LYS A 259 -31.30 30.56 1.93
N GLU A 260 -30.50 30.68 2.99
CA GLU A 260 -30.78 31.57 4.12
C GLU A 260 -30.82 33.05 3.68
N ARG A 261 -29.79 33.51 2.93
CA ARG A 261 -29.74 34.91 2.44
C ARG A 261 -30.81 35.20 1.41
N GLN A 262 -31.17 34.25 0.58
CA GLN A 262 -32.29 34.36 -0.35
C GLN A 262 -33.62 34.58 0.41
N GLN A 263 -33.86 33.84 1.47
CA GLN A 263 -35.07 33.98 2.30
C GLN A 263 -35.10 35.33 3.03
N GLU A 264 -33.93 35.78 3.55
CA GLU A 264 -33.82 37.11 4.17
C GLU A 264 -34.14 38.22 3.19
N TYR A 265 -33.59 38.14 1.97
CA TYR A 265 -33.90 39.13 0.92
C TYR A 265 -35.39 39.14 0.58
N TYR A 266 -36.00 37.98 0.36
CA TYR A 266 -37.46 37.95 0.06
C TYR A 266 -38.29 38.45 1.23
N THR A 267 -37.90 38.20 2.46
CA THR A 267 -38.57 38.72 3.64
C THR A 267 -38.45 40.26 3.73
N ALA A 268 -37.26 40.80 3.46
CA ALA A 268 -37.05 42.24 3.43
C ALA A 268 -37.82 42.92 2.28
N GLN A 269 -37.82 42.28 1.11
CA GLN A 269 -38.58 42.73 -0.06
C GLN A 269 -40.09 42.79 0.24
N GLN A 270 -40.63 41.73 0.87
CA GLN A 270 -42.04 41.69 1.24
C GLN A 270 -42.39 42.78 2.26
N LYS A 271 -41.55 42.95 3.30
CA LYS A 271 -41.77 44.04 4.30
C LYS A 271 -41.80 45.42 3.66
N TYR A 272 -40.90 45.67 2.71
CA TYR A 272 -40.89 46.94 1.97
C TYR A 272 -42.14 47.11 1.12
N ALA A 273 -42.59 46.06 0.40
CA ALA A 273 -43.80 46.10 -0.42
C ALA A 273 -45.08 46.32 0.45
N ASP A 274 -45.23 45.51 1.54
CA ASP A 274 -46.36 45.65 2.47
C ASP A 274 -46.44 47.06 3.10
N TYR A 275 -45.27 47.67 3.36
CA TYR A 275 -45.21 49.02 3.88
C TYR A 275 -45.67 50.06 2.85
N LEU A 276 -45.30 49.93 1.58
CA LEU A 276 -45.74 50.79 0.49
C LEU A 276 -47.26 50.70 0.26
N ASP A 277 -47.79 49.46 0.25
CA ASP A 277 -49.22 49.20 0.03
C ASP A 277 -50.09 49.75 1.17
N SER A 278 -49.56 49.82 2.39
CA SER A 278 -50.28 50.31 3.55
C SER A 278 -50.19 51.84 3.72
N HIS A 279 -49.32 52.55 3.01
CA HIS A 279 -49.08 54.02 3.15
C HIS A 279 -49.13 54.74 1.81
N ASP A 280 -50.28 54.76 1.20
CA ASP A 280 -50.53 55.37 -0.13
C ASP A 280 -50.26 56.88 -0.18
N ASN A 281 -50.23 57.60 0.97
CA ASN A 281 -50.10 59.05 1.07
C ASN A 281 -48.87 59.45 1.93
N ILE A 282 -47.69 59.55 1.31
CA ILE A 282 -46.37 59.78 1.97
C ILE A 282 -46.19 61.32 2.17
N ILE A 283 -46.97 61.93 3.08
CA ILE A 283 -46.81 63.33 3.43
C ILE A 283 -45.94 63.54 4.68
N LEU A 284 -45.95 62.59 5.61
CA LEU A 284 -45.19 62.66 6.88
C LEU A 284 -43.73 62.29 6.70
N GLN A 285 -42.82 63.08 7.26
CA GLN A 285 -41.37 62.84 7.24
C GLN A 285 -41.00 61.51 7.90
N SER A 286 -41.74 61.13 8.95
CA SER A 286 -41.52 59.80 9.62
C SER A 286 -41.82 58.61 8.73
N VAL A 287 -42.88 58.70 7.90
CA VAL A 287 -43.26 57.67 6.94
C VAL A 287 -42.20 57.56 5.84
N ARG A 288 -41.67 58.66 5.38
CA ARG A 288 -40.62 58.72 4.38
C ARG A 288 -39.28 58.11 4.94
N ALA A 289 -38.94 58.44 6.17
CA ALA A 289 -37.73 57.86 6.83
C ALA A 289 -37.82 56.36 7.05
N GLU A 290 -39.01 55.83 7.38
CA GLU A 290 -39.22 54.40 7.52
C GLU A 290 -39.19 53.66 6.18
N GLN A 291 -39.76 54.22 5.15
CA GLN A 291 -39.67 53.73 3.77
C GLN A 291 -38.20 53.64 3.32
N GLU A 292 -37.41 54.68 3.54
CA GLU A 292 -35.99 54.69 3.20
C GLU A 292 -35.22 53.66 3.97
N ARG A 293 -35.52 53.45 5.25
CA ARG A 293 -34.91 52.40 6.08
C ARG A 293 -35.19 51.01 5.51
N LEU A 294 -36.47 50.68 5.23
CA LEU A 294 -36.86 49.38 4.68
C LEU A 294 -36.27 49.12 3.29
N GLN A 295 -36.19 50.19 2.46
CA GLN A 295 -35.52 50.12 1.18
C GLN A 295 -34.01 49.81 1.33
N ASN A 296 -33.34 50.45 2.28
CA ASN A 296 -31.94 50.22 2.56
C ASN A 296 -31.71 48.81 3.10
N ASP A 297 -32.58 48.30 4.01
CA ASP A 297 -32.56 46.96 4.52
C ASP A 297 -32.71 45.90 3.39
N MET A 298 -33.65 46.12 2.47
CA MET A 298 -33.84 45.26 1.29
C MET A 298 -32.62 45.30 0.37
N ASN A 299 -32.05 46.47 0.11
CA ASN A 299 -30.88 46.65 -0.74
C ASN A 299 -29.66 45.96 -0.12
N LEU A 300 -29.46 46.06 1.20
CA LEU A 300 -28.40 45.38 1.93
C LEU A 300 -28.58 43.86 1.84
N ALA A 301 -29.80 43.36 2.08
CA ALA A 301 -30.10 41.93 1.96
C ALA A 301 -29.85 41.42 0.54
N TYR A 302 -30.20 42.20 -0.49
CA TYR A 302 -29.91 41.86 -1.89
C TYR A 302 -28.40 41.80 -2.18
N GLN A 303 -27.62 42.76 -1.69
CA GLN A 303 -26.17 42.77 -1.87
C GLN A 303 -25.52 41.54 -1.25
N VAL A 304 -25.90 41.17 0.00
CA VAL A 304 -25.41 40.01 0.68
C VAL A 304 -25.81 38.71 -0.08
N TYR A 305 -27.07 38.61 -0.48
CA TYR A 305 -27.56 37.48 -1.29
C TYR A 305 -26.76 37.33 -2.59
N SER A 306 -26.56 38.42 -3.33
CA SER A 306 -25.81 38.45 -4.59
C SER A 306 -24.34 38.05 -4.39
N GLN A 307 -23.71 38.52 -3.30
CA GLN A 307 -22.34 38.17 -2.97
C GLN A 307 -22.21 36.67 -2.67
N VAL A 308 -23.13 36.11 -1.88
CA VAL A 308 -23.12 34.66 -1.56
C VAL A 308 -23.41 33.83 -2.81
N ALA A 309 -24.29 34.27 -3.71
CA ALA A 309 -24.54 33.65 -5.00
C ALA A 309 -23.28 33.54 -5.85
N ASN A 310 -22.49 34.61 -5.92
CA ASN A 310 -21.21 34.62 -6.63
C ASN A 310 -20.19 33.69 -5.98
N GLN A 311 -20.09 33.69 -4.65
CA GLN A 311 -19.18 32.75 -3.92
C GLN A 311 -19.56 31.28 -4.15
N LEU A 312 -20.86 30.97 -4.18
CA LEU A 312 -21.34 29.62 -4.46
C LEU A 312 -20.97 29.18 -5.88
N GLN A 313 -21.07 30.05 -6.87
CA GLN A 313 -20.64 29.73 -8.24
C GLN A 313 -19.13 29.43 -8.30
N VAL A 314 -18.31 30.24 -7.61
CA VAL A 314 -16.86 30.00 -7.50
C VAL A 314 -16.56 28.68 -6.80
N ALA A 315 -17.25 28.38 -5.70
CA ALA A 315 -17.06 27.12 -4.97
C ALA A 315 -17.43 25.88 -5.83
N ARG A 316 -18.52 25.97 -6.59
CA ARG A 316 -18.92 24.91 -7.54
C ARG A 316 -17.87 24.70 -8.64
N ALA A 317 -17.31 25.77 -9.19
CA ALA A 317 -16.24 25.71 -10.16
C ALA A 317 -14.98 25.06 -9.56
N LYS A 318 -14.62 25.44 -8.34
CA LYS A 318 -13.48 24.87 -7.61
C LYS A 318 -13.59 23.36 -7.40
N VAL A 319 -14.78 22.84 -7.03
CA VAL A 319 -15.02 21.38 -6.93
C VAL A 319 -14.74 20.66 -8.25
N GLN A 320 -15.01 21.28 -9.39
CA GLN A 320 -14.72 20.70 -10.70
C GLN A 320 -13.22 20.77 -11.06
N GLU A 321 -12.57 21.89 -10.75
CA GLU A 321 -11.14 22.10 -10.99
C GLU A 321 -10.26 21.13 -10.15
N GLU A 322 -10.69 20.84 -8.93
CA GLU A 322 -9.95 19.95 -8.02
C GLU A 322 -10.09 18.44 -8.35
N LYS A 323 -10.92 18.07 -9.34
CA LYS A 323 -10.99 16.68 -9.80
C LYS A 323 -9.74 16.34 -10.60
N PRO A 324 -8.83 15.50 -10.07
CA PRO A 324 -7.69 15.08 -10.84
C PRO A 324 -8.13 14.21 -12.01
N VAL A 325 -7.52 14.43 -13.17
CA VAL A 325 -7.71 13.58 -14.34
C VAL A 325 -6.49 12.65 -14.44
N PHE A 326 -6.74 11.35 -14.57
CA PHE A 326 -5.70 10.34 -14.75
C PHE A 326 -5.83 9.74 -16.15
N ALA A 327 -4.78 9.87 -16.95
CA ALA A 327 -4.67 9.16 -18.20
C ALA A 327 -4.12 7.75 -17.95
N ILE A 328 -4.80 6.73 -18.47
CA ILE A 328 -4.29 5.35 -18.45
C ILE A 328 -3.29 5.23 -19.59
N VAL A 329 -1.99 5.16 -19.25
CA VAL A 329 -0.91 4.99 -20.23
C VAL A 329 -0.79 3.54 -20.65
N GLU A 330 -0.89 2.61 -19.70
CA GLU A 330 -0.87 1.19 -19.94
C GLU A 330 -2.09 0.55 -19.26
N PRO A 331 -3.07 0.04 -20.05
CA PRO A 331 -4.26 -0.58 -19.48
C PRO A 331 -3.98 -2.01 -18.98
N ALA A 332 -4.90 -2.55 -18.18
CA ALA A 332 -4.84 -3.92 -17.74
C ALA A 332 -4.98 -4.90 -18.89
N VAL A 333 -3.93 -5.64 -19.19
CA VAL A 333 -3.92 -6.67 -20.25
C VAL A 333 -3.78 -8.05 -19.63
N VAL A 334 -4.56 -9.04 -20.11
CA VAL A 334 -4.46 -10.42 -19.62
C VAL A 334 -3.10 -11.01 -20.00
N PRO A 335 -2.24 -11.37 -19.02
CA PRO A 335 -0.91 -11.88 -19.31
C PRO A 335 -0.98 -13.31 -19.88
N LEU A 336 -0.20 -13.58 -20.91
CA LEU A 336 -0.11 -14.90 -21.56
C LEU A 336 0.92 -15.80 -20.89
N THR A 337 1.91 -15.22 -20.22
CA THR A 337 3.01 -15.95 -19.57
C THR A 337 3.02 -15.67 -18.07
N PRO A 338 3.33 -16.69 -17.24
CA PRO A 338 3.47 -16.47 -15.80
C PRO A 338 4.68 -15.57 -15.49
N SER A 339 4.53 -14.67 -14.53
CA SER A 339 5.56 -13.74 -14.08
C SER A 339 6.44 -14.30 -12.96
N GLY A 340 6.05 -15.45 -12.37
CA GLY A 340 6.80 -16.10 -11.30
C GLY A 340 8.15 -16.66 -11.78
N THR A 341 9.01 -16.95 -10.81
CA THR A 341 10.34 -17.53 -11.06
C THR A 341 10.22 -18.85 -11.87
N SER A 342 11.01 -18.98 -12.93
CA SER A 342 10.98 -20.16 -13.78
C SER A 342 11.28 -21.45 -12.97
N MET A 343 10.53 -22.53 -13.27
CA MET A 343 10.74 -23.85 -12.69
C MET A 343 12.22 -24.31 -12.77
N LYS A 344 12.92 -23.95 -13.85
CA LYS A 344 14.33 -24.30 -14.06
C LYS A 344 15.24 -23.72 -12.97
N ILE A 345 14.93 -22.51 -12.49
CA ILE A 345 15.72 -21.82 -11.46
C ILE A 345 15.55 -22.52 -10.12
N TYR A 346 14.34 -22.95 -9.76
CA TYR A 346 14.12 -23.72 -8.53
C TYR A 346 14.88 -25.03 -8.54
N VAL A 347 14.79 -25.80 -9.64
CA VAL A 347 15.51 -27.07 -9.76
C VAL A 347 17.03 -26.86 -9.62
N LEU A 348 17.58 -25.85 -10.33
CA LEU A 348 19.00 -25.54 -10.25
C LEU A 348 19.43 -25.15 -8.83
N ALA A 349 18.62 -24.32 -8.15
CA ALA A 349 18.90 -23.89 -6.78
C ALA A 349 18.92 -25.07 -5.79
N PHE A 350 17.98 -26.02 -5.91
CA PHE A 350 17.94 -27.19 -5.04
C PHE A 350 19.08 -28.19 -5.34
N ILE A 351 19.50 -28.34 -6.60
CA ILE A 351 20.71 -29.12 -6.95
C ILE A 351 21.92 -28.46 -6.28
N PHE A 352 22.09 -27.15 -6.43
CA PHE A 352 23.22 -26.44 -5.82
C PHE A 352 23.22 -26.57 -4.30
N LEU A 353 22.08 -26.34 -3.66
CA LEU A 353 21.93 -26.43 -2.22
C LEU A 353 22.30 -27.84 -1.69
N SER A 354 21.81 -28.89 -2.36
CA SER A 354 22.09 -30.30 -1.95
C SER A 354 23.57 -30.63 -2.06
N VAL A 355 24.25 -30.16 -3.10
CA VAL A 355 25.69 -30.32 -3.28
C VAL A 355 26.45 -29.58 -2.19
N CYS A 356 26.09 -28.32 -1.90
CA CYS A 356 26.72 -27.56 -0.82
C CYS A 356 26.57 -28.24 0.55
N VAL A 357 25.39 -28.77 0.87
CA VAL A 357 25.15 -29.49 2.14
C VAL A 357 26.05 -30.71 2.27
N VAL A 358 26.24 -31.51 1.19
CA VAL A 358 27.10 -32.70 1.23
C VAL A 358 28.56 -32.30 1.33
N ILE A 359 29.02 -31.27 0.64
CA ILE A 359 30.40 -30.78 0.77
C ILE A 359 30.64 -30.30 2.21
N PHE A 360 29.76 -29.48 2.74
CA PHE A 360 29.86 -28.96 4.10
C PHE A 360 29.89 -30.07 5.13
N TRP A 361 29.02 -31.10 5.00
CA TRP A 361 28.97 -32.23 5.89
C TRP A 361 30.25 -33.09 5.84
N ASN A 362 30.82 -33.25 4.66
CA ASN A 362 32.07 -34.03 4.53
C ASN A 362 33.32 -33.26 4.98
N LEU A 363 33.36 -31.95 4.84
CA LEU A 363 34.50 -31.13 5.26
C LEU A 363 34.49 -30.87 6.77
N PHE A 364 33.32 -30.52 7.33
CA PHE A 364 33.22 -30.09 8.71
C PHE A 364 32.46 -31.08 9.62
N GLY A 365 31.43 -31.75 9.10
CA GLY A 365 30.53 -32.56 9.90
C GLY A 365 31.22 -33.83 10.46
N LYS A 366 32.14 -34.42 9.72
CA LYS A 366 32.87 -35.61 10.18
C LYS A 366 33.88 -35.28 11.29
N ASP A 367 34.57 -34.18 11.16
CA ASP A 367 35.54 -33.72 12.15
C ASP A 367 34.86 -33.28 13.44
N PHE A 368 33.69 -32.63 13.31
CA PHE A 368 32.86 -32.26 14.45
C PHE A 368 32.34 -33.49 15.22
N LEU A 369 31.83 -34.50 14.51
CA LEU A 369 31.33 -35.72 15.12
C LEU A 369 32.46 -36.53 15.80
N ASN A 370 33.66 -36.53 15.24
CA ASN A 370 34.83 -37.22 15.84
C ASN A 370 35.28 -36.51 17.11
N LYS A 371 35.37 -35.17 17.11
CA LYS A 371 35.64 -34.40 18.33
C LYS A 371 34.56 -34.57 19.41
N PHE A 372 33.29 -34.66 19.01
CA PHE A 372 32.20 -34.92 19.95
C PHE A 372 32.22 -36.32 20.56
N LYS A 373 32.71 -37.32 19.81
CA LYS A 373 32.93 -38.70 20.33
C LYS A 373 34.10 -38.76 21.30
N GLU A 374 35.18 -38.02 21.05
CA GLU A 374 36.33 -37.93 21.95
C GLU A 374 36.02 -37.25 23.29
N ILE A 375 35.11 -36.27 23.30
CA ILE A 375 34.67 -35.58 24.53
C ILE A 375 33.75 -36.46 25.38
N ARG A 376 33.13 -37.50 24.79
CA ARG A 376 32.15 -38.37 25.44
C ARG A 376 32.74 -39.74 25.88
N ALA A 377 33.98 -40.07 25.49
CA ALA A 377 34.73 -41.22 25.91
C ALA A 377 35.74 -40.86 27.01
#